data_4673e526a4498faff243a058383ab38d
#
_entry.id   4673e526a4498faff243a058383ab38d
#
_cell.length_a   1.000
_cell.length_b   1.000
_cell.length_c   1.000
_cell.angle_alpha   90.00
_cell.angle_beta   90.00
_cell.angle_gamma   90.00
#
_symmetry.space_group_name_H-M   'P 1'
#
loop_
_entity.id
_entity.type
_entity.pdbx_description
1 polymer ?
#
loop_
_entity_poly.entity_id
_entity_poly.type
_entity_poly.pdbx_seq_one_letter_code
_entity_poly.pdbx_strand_id
1 'polypeptide(L)'
;LVNRPLDNAFVRQELASVADISAFAIIGYSMGGYGALVSAGAAIAAKALTMEGAPPHGLWEPLLAPKVDPALKAIIPIGPWGRQHGLWDATGLAGIRVPILVMAGSADDVSGYDTGMRPIFLEAVNAPRHLLTFVNAGHNAAAPHPAPVEAWEASPHLDFHPFDHYADPVWDSVAMNNIAQHFALAFLDRHLRGQTDRDTWLTDDFKDFPPEGARGLTFESLS
;
A
#
# COMPACT_ATOMS: atom_id res chain seq x y z
N LEU A 1 -1.49 -14.87 -4.74
CA LEU A 1 -1.61 -14.41 -3.34
C LEU A 1 -0.48 -15.00 -2.47
N VAL A 2 -0.35 -16.33 -2.40
CA VAL A 2 0.60 -17.02 -1.49
C VAL A 2 2.06 -16.58 -1.74
N ASN A 3 2.49 -16.47 -2.97
CA ASN A 3 3.90 -16.20 -3.32
C ASN A 3 4.36 -14.79 -2.92
N ARG A 4 3.49 -13.76 -2.99
CA ARG A 4 3.90 -12.37 -2.75
C ARG A 4 4.66 -12.13 -1.43
N PRO A 5 4.15 -12.50 -0.25
CA PRO A 5 4.91 -12.34 0.99
C PRO A 5 6.12 -13.28 1.08
N LEU A 6 6.06 -14.45 0.44
CA LEU A 6 7.20 -15.37 0.36
C LEU A 6 8.32 -14.81 -0.52
N ASP A 7 7.97 -14.20 -1.66
CA ASP A 7 8.92 -13.53 -2.55
C ASP A 7 9.58 -12.34 -1.84
N ASN A 8 8.82 -11.54 -1.07
CA ASN A 8 9.40 -10.47 -0.25
C ASN A 8 10.43 -11.00 0.75
N ALA A 9 10.13 -12.10 1.43
CA ALA A 9 11.05 -12.73 2.37
C ALA A 9 12.30 -13.28 1.67
N PHE A 10 12.13 -13.93 0.51
CA PHE A 10 13.22 -14.44 -0.31
C PHE A 10 14.14 -13.30 -0.79
N VAL A 11 13.59 -12.27 -1.41
CA VAL A 11 14.36 -11.11 -1.88
C VAL A 11 15.15 -10.48 -0.74
N ARG A 12 14.52 -10.30 0.43
CA ARG A 12 15.20 -9.76 1.60
C ARG A 12 16.36 -10.65 2.04
N GLN A 13 16.19 -11.98 2.02
CA GLN A 13 17.25 -12.94 2.37
C GLN A 13 18.43 -12.86 1.40
N GLU A 14 18.15 -12.84 0.10
CA GLU A 14 19.19 -12.76 -0.93
C GLU A 14 19.97 -11.44 -0.88
N LEU A 15 19.26 -10.31 -0.69
CA LEU A 15 19.90 -9.01 -0.55
C LEU A 15 20.79 -8.90 0.69
N ALA A 16 20.51 -9.63 1.76
CA ALA A 16 21.35 -9.64 2.96
C ALA A 16 22.74 -10.23 2.72
N SER A 17 22.94 -10.97 1.62
CA SER A 17 24.25 -11.49 1.21
C SER A 17 25.15 -10.43 0.56
N VAL A 18 24.58 -9.32 0.08
CA VAL A 18 25.29 -8.28 -0.69
C VAL A 18 25.21 -6.90 -0.07
N ALA A 19 24.33 -6.70 0.93
CA ALA A 19 24.14 -5.41 1.61
C ALA A 19 23.80 -5.61 3.10
N ASP A 20 24.16 -4.63 3.94
CA ASP A 20 23.65 -4.58 5.31
C ASP A 20 22.19 -4.15 5.31
N ILE A 21 21.30 -5.10 5.63
CA ILE A 21 19.86 -4.87 5.74
C ILE A 21 19.42 -5.07 7.20
N SER A 22 19.93 -4.19 8.07
CA SER A 22 19.54 -4.16 9.48
C SER A 22 18.18 -3.48 9.71
N ALA A 23 17.71 -2.68 8.74
CA ALA A 23 16.40 -2.05 8.72
C ALA A 23 15.91 -1.88 7.28
N PHE A 24 14.65 -2.18 7.03
CA PHE A 24 14.01 -1.96 5.72
C PHE A 24 12.52 -1.64 5.86
N ALA A 25 11.94 -1.12 4.78
CA ALA A 25 10.51 -0.94 4.63
C ALA A 25 10.03 -1.58 3.33
N ILE A 26 8.74 -1.83 3.22
CA ILE A 26 8.10 -2.33 2.01
C ILE A 26 7.12 -1.28 1.50
N ILE A 27 7.30 -0.84 0.25
CA ILE A 27 6.32 -0.06 -0.49
C ILE A 27 5.66 -1.01 -1.48
N GLY A 28 4.34 -1.10 -1.46
CA GLY A 28 3.61 -2.02 -2.33
C GLY A 28 2.34 -1.41 -2.88
N TYR A 29 2.17 -1.46 -4.21
CA TYR A 29 0.99 -1.00 -4.90
C TYR A 29 0.04 -2.17 -5.22
N SER A 30 -1.28 -1.96 -5.00
CA SER A 30 -2.32 -2.93 -5.31
C SER A 30 -2.03 -4.31 -4.69
N MET A 31 -1.81 -5.35 -5.49
CA MET A 31 -1.35 -6.67 -5.03
C MET A 31 0.01 -6.64 -4.30
N GLY A 32 0.87 -5.65 -4.59
CA GLY A 32 2.07 -5.38 -3.80
C GLY A 32 1.74 -4.88 -2.40
N GLY A 33 0.69 -4.05 -2.27
CA GLY A 33 0.14 -3.60 -0.99
C GLY A 33 -0.38 -4.75 -0.13
N TYR A 34 -1.07 -5.72 -0.77
CA TYR A 34 -1.42 -6.99 -0.12
C TYR A 34 -0.17 -7.68 0.46
N GLY A 35 0.88 -7.84 -0.35
CA GLY A 35 2.13 -8.46 0.08
C GLY A 35 2.79 -7.73 1.24
N ALA A 36 2.79 -6.38 1.22
CA ALA A 36 3.33 -5.55 2.31
C ALA A 36 2.58 -5.77 3.63
N LEU A 37 1.24 -5.79 3.59
CA LEU A 37 0.39 -6.00 4.77
C LEU A 37 0.63 -7.40 5.39
N VAL A 38 0.66 -8.46 4.58
CA VAL A 38 0.93 -9.82 5.08
C VAL A 38 2.36 -9.92 5.64
N SER A 39 3.37 -9.35 4.95
CA SER A 39 4.75 -9.31 5.45
C SER A 39 4.88 -8.57 6.80
N ALA A 40 3.97 -7.62 7.07
CA ALA A 40 3.91 -6.86 8.31
C ALA A 40 3.07 -7.52 9.42
N GLY A 41 2.47 -8.69 9.18
CA GLY A 41 1.74 -9.45 10.18
C GLY A 41 0.22 -9.50 10.00
N ALA A 42 -0.33 -8.98 8.88
CA ALA A 42 -1.77 -9.15 8.59
C ALA A 42 -2.08 -10.61 8.30
N ALA A 43 -2.69 -11.31 9.25
CA ALA A 43 -3.09 -12.70 9.09
C ALA A 43 -4.32 -12.83 8.19
N ILE A 44 -4.28 -13.75 7.24
CA ILE A 44 -5.41 -14.04 6.35
C ILE A 44 -6.57 -14.65 7.15
N ALA A 45 -7.78 -14.16 6.93
CA ALA A 45 -8.98 -14.65 7.59
C ALA A 45 -9.33 -16.08 7.14
N ALA A 46 -9.80 -16.92 8.04
CA ALA A 46 -10.15 -18.31 7.74
C ALA A 46 -11.18 -18.45 6.60
N LYS A 47 -12.11 -17.49 6.48
CA LYS A 47 -13.10 -17.47 5.38
C LYS A 47 -12.47 -17.31 4.00
N ALA A 48 -11.29 -16.70 3.88
CA ALA A 48 -10.60 -16.55 2.61
C ALA A 48 -10.14 -17.90 2.03
N LEU A 49 -10.01 -18.94 2.87
CA LEU A 49 -9.63 -20.29 2.45
C LEU A 49 -10.72 -21.00 1.63
N THR A 50 -11.96 -20.52 1.72
CA THR A 50 -13.13 -21.09 1.03
C THR A 50 -13.58 -20.24 -0.15
N MET A 51 -12.85 -19.19 -0.51
CA MET A 51 -13.17 -18.36 -1.67
C MET A 51 -12.94 -19.14 -2.96
N GLU A 52 -13.76 -18.84 -3.99
CA GLU A 52 -13.55 -19.38 -5.32
C GLU A 52 -12.13 -19.05 -5.84
N GLY A 53 -11.43 -20.04 -6.37
CA GLY A 53 -10.05 -19.89 -6.82
C GLY A 53 -9.01 -19.83 -5.69
N ALA A 54 -9.40 -20.06 -4.43
CA ALA A 54 -8.44 -20.13 -3.33
C ALA A 54 -7.43 -21.27 -3.56
N PRO A 55 -6.13 -21.03 -3.32
CA PRO A 55 -5.12 -22.10 -3.35
C PRO A 55 -5.43 -23.24 -2.37
N PRO A 56 -4.88 -24.45 -2.58
CA PRO A 56 -5.01 -25.54 -1.64
C PRO A 56 -4.64 -25.13 -0.22
N HIS A 57 -5.40 -25.62 0.78
CA HIS A 57 -5.35 -25.15 2.17
C HIS A 57 -3.92 -25.10 2.76
N GLY A 58 -3.09 -26.12 2.52
CA GLY A 58 -1.73 -26.16 3.06
C GLY A 58 -0.80 -25.04 2.57
N LEU A 59 -1.09 -24.42 1.44
CA LEU A 59 -0.32 -23.27 0.93
C LEU A 59 -0.62 -21.97 1.69
N TRP A 60 -1.75 -21.88 2.40
CA TRP A 60 -2.14 -20.71 3.17
C TRP A 60 -1.55 -20.67 4.59
N GLU A 61 -1.07 -21.81 5.11
CA GLU A 61 -0.60 -21.89 6.49
C GLU A 61 0.38 -20.79 6.91
N PRO A 62 1.40 -20.42 6.07
CA PRO A 62 2.28 -19.31 6.42
C PRO A 62 1.60 -17.95 6.52
N LEU A 63 0.43 -17.78 5.87
CA LEU A 63 -0.31 -16.54 5.80
C LEU A 63 -1.38 -16.42 6.91
N LEU A 64 -1.75 -17.55 7.54
CA LEU A 64 -2.66 -17.56 8.69
C LEU A 64 -2.00 -17.06 9.98
N ALA A 65 -0.68 -17.18 10.06
CA ALA A 65 0.13 -16.68 11.16
C ALA A 65 1.48 -16.18 10.62
N PRO A 66 1.48 -15.04 9.90
CA PRO A 66 2.67 -14.55 9.23
C PRO A 66 3.77 -14.20 10.23
N LYS A 67 5.00 -14.61 9.91
CA LYS A 67 6.19 -14.27 10.69
C LYS A 67 6.76 -12.95 10.17
N VAL A 68 6.77 -11.93 11.00
CA VAL A 68 7.33 -10.63 10.67
C VAL A 68 8.85 -10.64 10.85
N ASP A 69 9.59 -10.20 9.84
CA ASP A 69 11.05 -9.99 9.96
C ASP A 69 11.30 -8.83 10.94
N PRO A 70 12.11 -9.00 11.99
CA PRO A 70 12.39 -7.94 12.97
C PRO A 70 13.12 -6.73 12.37
N ALA A 71 13.73 -6.86 11.19
CA ALA A 71 14.33 -5.76 10.45
C ALA A 71 13.31 -4.93 9.66
N LEU A 72 12.07 -5.41 9.46
CA LEU A 72 10.99 -4.62 8.87
C LEU A 72 10.55 -3.53 9.85
N LYS A 73 10.69 -2.27 9.49
CA LYS A 73 10.42 -1.11 10.35
C LYS A 73 9.19 -0.32 9.98
N ALA A 74 8.72 -0.41 8.72
CA ALA A 74 7.55 0.33 8.25
C ALA A 74 7.01 -0.28 6.95
N ILE A 75 5.74 0.00 6.62
CA ILE A 75 5.15 -0.33 5.32
C ILE A 75 4.37 0.84 4.75
N ILE A 76 4.37 0.95 3.41
CA ILE A 76 3.55 1.91 2.66
C ILE A 76 2.70 1.11 1.64
N PRO A 77 1.53 0.61 2.04
CA PRO A 77 0.58 0.01 1.11
C PRO A 77 -0.16 1.09 0.33
N ILE A 78 -0.05 1.07 -1.00
CA ILE A 78 -0.69 2.00 -1.92
C ILE A 78 -1.84 1.27 -2.62
N GLY A 79 -3.08 1.74 -2.48
CA GLY A 79 -4.26 1.07 -3.05
C GLY A 79 -4.31 -0.43 -2.75
N PRO A 80 -4.06 -0.91 -1.51
CA PRO A 80 -3.85 -2.33 -1.22
C PRO A 80 -5.11 -3.15 -1.53
N TRP A 81 -4.94 -4.18 -2.36
CA TRP A 81 -6.01 -5.09 -2.75
C TRP A 81 -6.19 -6.20 -1.71
N GLY A 82 -7.44 -6.57 -1.41
CA GLY A 82 -7.75 -7.78 -0.65
C GLY A 82 -8.78 -7.61 0.48
N ARG A 83 -8.84 -6.49 1.20
CA ARG A 83 -9.79 -6.29 2.30
C ARG A 83 -11.24 -6.26 1.81
N GLN A 84 -11.52 -5.65 0.67
CA GLN A 84 -12.83 -5.61 0.01
C GLN A 84 -13.34 -7.02 -0.34
N HIS A 85 -12.44 -7.98 -0.56
CA HIS A 85 -12.78 -9.40 -0.79
C HIS A 85 -12.78 -10.23 0.50
N GLY A 86 -12.51 -9.61 1.65
CA GLY A 86 -12.50 -10.30 2.94
C GLY A 86 -11.29 -11.21 3.17
N LEU A 87 -10.14 -10.93 2.52
CA LEU A 87 -8.89 -11.64 2.82
C LEU A 87 -8.44 -11.42 4.26
N TRP A 88 -8.78 -10.28 4.84
CA TRP A 88 -8.54 -9.98 6.25
C TRP A 88 -9.85 -9.59 6.93
N ASP A 89 -9.89 -9.80 8.21
CA ASP A 89 -10.81 -9.17 9.15
C ASP A 89 -10.03 -8.29 10.14
N ALA A 90 -10.73 -7.64 11.05
CA ALA A 90 -10.12 -6.78 12.07
C ALA A 90 -9.09 -7.52 12.93
N THR A 91 -9.31 -8.80 13.22
CA THR A 91 -8.38 -9.63 14.01
C THR A 91 -7.08 -9.84 13.25
N GLY A 92 -7.16 -10.15 11.94
CA GLY A 92 -5.98 -10.34 11.10
C GLY A 92 -5.18 -9.05 10.94
N LEU A 93 -5.84 -7.91 10.72
CA LEU A 93 -5.19 -6.61 10.58
C LEU A 93 -4.58 -6.11 11.90
N ALA A 94 -5.18 -6.44 13.05
CA ALA A 94 -4.60 -6.15 14.36
C ALA A 94 -3.27 -6.90 14.63
N GLY A 95 -2.89 -7.86 13.77
CA GLY A 95 -1.57 -8.51 13.80
C GLY A 95 -0.41 -7.58 13.41
N ILE A 96 -0.68 -6.50 12.68
CA ILE A 96 0.33 -5.53 12.25
C ILE A 96 0.77 -4.69 13.46
N ARG A 97 2.09 -4.52 13.62
CA ARG A 97 2.71 -3.75 14.71
C ARG A 97 3.73 -2.72 14.22
N VAL A 98 4.14 -2.79 12.97
CA VAL A 98 5.03 -1.79 12.36
C VAL A 98 4.23 -0.60 11.86
N PRO A 99 4.77 0.62 11.89
CA PRO A 99 4.11 1.80 11.35
C PRO A 99 3.63 1.63 9.91
N ILE A 100 2.44 2.19 9.62
CA ILE A 100 1.79 2.09 8.31
C ILE A 100 1.46 3.49 7.77
N LEU A 101 1.79 3.72 6.50
CA LEU A 101 1.25 4.83 5.72
C LEU A 101 0.43 4.26 4.55
N VAL A 102 -0.89 4.23 4.68
CA VAL A 102 -1.79 3.86 3.58
C VAL A 102 -1.93 5.07 2.64
N MET A 103 -1.74 4.84 1.34
CA MET A 103 -2.05 5.84 0.31
C MET A 103 -3.20 5.34 -0.55
N ALA A 104 -4.18 6.20 -0.82
CA ALA A 104 -5.43 5.79 -1.46
C ALA A 104 -6.03 6.90 -2.33
N GLY A 105 -6.67 6.51 -3.42
CA GLY A 105 -7.62 7.35 -4.13
C GLY A 105 -9.03 7.21 -3.54
N SER A 106 -9.74 8.32 -3.29
CA SER A 106 -11.08 8.24 -2.69
C SER A 106 -12.14 7.67 -3.63
N ALA A 107 -11.87 7.61 -4.94
CA ALA A 107 -12.72 7.02 -5.95
C ALA A 107 -12.18 5.66 -6.47
N ASP A 108 -11.28 5.02 -5.72
CA ASP A 108 -10.76 3.69 -6.06
C ASP A 108 -11.88 2.65 -6.04
N ASP A 109 -12.24 2.14 -7.21
CA ASP A 109 -13.28 1.11 -7.43
C ASP A 109 -12.70 -0.31 -7.56
N VAL A 110 -11.38 -0.46 -7.66
CA VAL A 110 -10.69 -1.75 -7.75
C VAL A 110 -10.41 -2.34 -6.38
N SER A 111 -9.74 -1.58 -5.49
CA SER A 111 -9.46 -2.00 -4.12
C SER A 111 -10.52 -1.53 -3.13
N GLY A 112 -11.37 -0.57 -3.51
CA GLY A 112 -12.47 -0.04 -2.73
C GLY A 112 -12.00 0.88 -1.59
N TYR A 113 -12.27 2.20 -1.70
CA TYR A 113 -11.86 3.11 -0.64
C TYR A 113 -12.54 2.79 0.69
N ASP A 114 -13.89 2.73 0.70
CA ASP A 114 -14.68 2.51 1.93
C ASP A 114 -14.68 1.04 2.40
N THR A 115 -14.50 0.09 1.49
CA THR A 115 -14.55 -1.36 1.79
C THR A 115 -13.17 -1.99 1.92
N GLY A 116 -12.13 -1.33 1.47
CA GLY A 116 -10.74 -1.78 1.44
C GLY A 116 -9.82 -0.92 2.30
N MET A 117 -9.41 0.26 1.80
CA MET A 117 -8.35 1.05 2.43
C MET A 117 -8.74 1.65 3.79
N ARG A 118 -9.94 2.23 3.91
CA ARG A 118 -10.41 2.76 5.19
C ARG A 118 -10.49 1.69 6.28
N PRO A 119 -11.06 0.50 6.06
CA PRO A 119 -10.99 -0.60 7.03
C PRO A 119 -9.56 -1.01 7.39
N ILE A 120 -8.62 -1.09 6.44
CA ILE A 120 -7.21 -1.40 6.76
C ILE A 120 -6.64 -0.36 7.72
N PHE A 121 -6.85 0.93 7.44
CA PHE A 121 -6.41 2.01 8.32
C PHE A 121 -7.05 1.95 9.71
N LEU A 122 -8.35 1.69 9.80
CA LEU A 122 -9.08 1.67 11.07
C LEU A 122 -8.78 0.42 11.91
N GLU A 123 -8.58 -0.75 11.27
CA GLU A 123 -8.50 -2.05 11.91
C GLU A 123 -7.05 -2.47 12.28
N ALA A 124 -6.01 -1.83 11.75
CA ALA A 124 -4.61 -2.07 12.14
C ALA A 124 -4.26 -1.43 13.50
N VAL A 125 -5.07 -1.72 14.51
CA VAL A 125 -5.15 -1.00 15.80
C VAL A 125 -3.89 -1.09 16.69
N ASN A 126 -2.99 -2.01 16.40
CA ASN A 126 -1.75 -2.20 17.18
C ASN A 126 -0.52 -1.54 16.53
N ALA A 127 -0.72 -0.70 15.49
CA ALA A 127 0.33 0.02 14.80
C ALA A 127 0.03 1.52 14.74
N PRO A 128 1.04 2.40 14.87
CA PRO A 128 0.91 3.79 14.42
C PRO A 128 0.57 3.79 12.94
N ARG A 129 -0.47 4.52 12.56
CA ARG A 129 -1.01 4.44 11.20
C ARG A 129 -1.47 5.77 10.67
N HIS A 130 -1.20 5.97 9.38
CA HIS A 130 -1.58 7.15 8.63
C HIS A 130 -2.35 6.74 7.38
N LEU A 131 -3.27 7.60 6.95
CA LEU A 131 -4.00 7.48 5.69
C LEU A 131 -3.87 8.79 4.92
N LEU A 132 -3.12 8.77 3.80
CA LEU A 132 -3.09 9.84 2.82
C LEU A 132 -4.11 9.52 1.72
N THR A 133 -5.10 10.38 1.56
CA THR A 133 -6.14 10.22 0.53
C THR A 133 -6.03 11.31 -0.53
N PHE A 134 -5.94 10.88 -1.79
CA PHE A 134 -6.07 11.73 -2.97
C PHE A 134 -7.56 11.81 -3.32
N VAL A 135 -8.19 12.96 -3.09
CA VAL A 135 -9.62 13.15 -3.30
C VAL A 135 -9.96 13.03 -4.78
N ASN A 136 -10.96 12.23 -5.11
CA ASN A 136 -11.42 11.89 -6.46
C ASN A 136 -10.41 11.15 -7.34
N ALA A 137 -9.27 10.73 -6.81
CA ALA A 137 -8.37 9.83 -7.53
C ALA A 137 -8.91 8.39 -7.53
N GLY A 138 -8.63 7.65 -8.59
CA GLY A 138 -8.94 6.24 -8.76
C GLY A 138 -7.86 5.31 -8.19
N HIS A 139 -7.83 4.06 -8.69
CA HIS A 139 -6.90 3.02 -8.24
C HIS A 139 -5.43 3.36 -8.49
N ASN A 140 -5.14 4.14 -9.53
CA ASN A 140 -3.76 4.52 -9.89
C ASN A 140 -3.18 5.64 -9.01
N ALA A 141 -3.90 6.06 -7.96
CA ALA A 141 -3.42 7.04 -7.00
C ALA A 141 -2.06 6.63 -6.41
N ALA A 142 -1.06 7.49 -6.56
CA ALA A 142 0.29 7.29 -6.07
C ALA A 142 0.98 5.99 -6.58
N ALA A 143 0.51 5.41 -7.67
CA ALA A 143 1.16 4.25 -8.29
C ALA A 143 2.63 4.57 -8.61
N PRO A 144 3.60 3.73 -8.19
CA PRO A 144 5.01 4.12 -8.11
C PRO A 144 5.76 4.08 -9.46
N HIS A 145 5.08 3.80 -10.58
CA HIS A 145 5.70 3.63 -11.89
C HIS A 145 5.01 4.50 -12.93
N PRO A 146 5.80 5.23 -13.74
CA PRO A 146 5.26 6.00 -14.85
C PRO A 146 4.80 5.09 -15.99
N ALA A 147 3.92 5.60 -16.84
CA ALA A 147 3.54 4.92 -18.08
C ALA A 147 4.78 4.71 -18.99
N PRO A 148 5.05 3.49 -19.44
CA PRO A 148 6.06 3.26 -20.46
C PRO A 148 5.64 3.87 -21.80
N VAL A 149 6.59 4.14 -22.67
CA VAL A 149 6.33 4.79 -23.97
C VAL A 149 5.34 4.00 -24.82
N GLU A 150 5.40 2.69 -24.75
CA GLU A 150 4.53 1.77 -25.48
C GLU A 150 3.06 1.86 -25.03
N ALA A 151 2.80 2.32 -23.82
CA ALA A 151 1.43 2.49 -23.31
C ALA A 151 0.67 3.65 -23.98
N TRP A 152 1.39 4.56 -24.65
CA TRP A 152 0.80 5.71 -25.36
C TRP A 152 0.17 5.35 -26.70
N GLU A 153 0.41 4.14 -27.20
CA GLU A 153 -0.16 3.66 -28.45
C GLU A 153 -1.32 2.70 -28.19
N ALA A 154 -2.40 2.82 -28.97
CA ALA A 154 -3.51 1.89 -28.91
C ALA A 154 -3.06 0.51 -29.40
N SER A 155 -3.43 -0.56 -28.66
CA SER A 155 -3.16 -1.92 -29.09
C SER A 155 -4.33 -2.49 -29.88
N PRO A 156 -4.10 -3.14 -31.02
CA PRO A 156 -5.17 -3.80 -31.77
C PRO A 156 -5.74 -5.06 -31.07
N HIS A 157 -5.11 -5.49 -29.97
CA HIS A 157 -5.48 -6.67 -29.19
C HIS A 157 -6.23 -6.34 -27.90
N LEU A 158 -6.41 -5.05 -27.59
CA LEU A 158 -7.07 -4.57 -26.38
C LEU A 158 -8.25 -3.67 -26.75
N ASP A 159 -9.32 -3.74 -26.00
CA ASP A 159 -10.52 -2.92 -26.10
C ASP A 159 -10.44 -1.62 -25.26
N PHE A 160 -9.28 -1.39 -24.63
CA PHE A 160 -8.95 -0.20 -23.84
C PHE A 160 -7.57 0.35 -24.25
N HIS A 161 -7.33 1.61 -23.93
CA HIS A 161 -6.03 2.24 -24.17
C HIS A 161 -5.05 1.82 -23.05
N PRO A 162 -3.87 1.23 -23.34
CA PRO A 162 -2.94 0.75 -22.31
C PRO A 162 -2.55 1.83 -21.31
N PHE A 163 -2.51 3.11 -21.72
CA PHE A 163 -2.23 4.24 -20.85
C PHE A 163 -3.24 4.41 -19.72
N ASP A 164 -4.48 3.95 -19.88
CA ASP A 164 -5.54 4.05 -18.84
C ASP A 164 -5.16 3.32 -17.56
N HIS A 165 -4.26 2.32 -17.64
CA HIS A 165 -3.73 1.63 -16.46
C HIS A 165 -2.69 2.45 -15.68
N TYR A 166 -2.25 3.57 -16.20
CA TYR A 166 -1.23 4.44 -15.57
C TYR A 166 -1.78 5.83 -15.27
N ALA A 167 -2.86 6.21 -15.95
CA ALA A 167 -3.49 7.52 -15.80
C ALA A 167 -4.48 7.53 -14.63
N ASP A 168 -4.77 8.73 -14.17
CA ASP A 168 -5.90 9.02 -13.30
C ASP A 168 -6.81 10.02 -14.02
N PRO A 169 -8.15 9.86 -13.98
CA PRO A 169 -9.07 10.74 -14.71
C PRO A 169 -9.12 12.17 -14.16
N VAL A 170 -8.68 12.40 -12.92
CA VAL A 170 -8.77 13.69 -12.23
C VAL A 170 -7.40 14.29 -11.96
N TRP A 171 -6.42 13.44 -11.64
CA TRP A 171 -5.11 13.86 -11.18
C TRP A 171 -4.05 13.73 -12.27
N ASP A 172 -3.17 14.72 -12.36
CA ASP A 172 -1.90 14.58 -13.06
C ASP A 172 -1.00 13.58 -12.31
N SER A 173 -0.55 12.53 -13.00
CA SER A 173 0.21 11.44 -12.39
C SER A 173 1.56 11.91 -11.83
N VAL A 174 2.20 12.91 -12.43
CA VAL A 174 3.49 13.44 -11.97
C VAL A 174 3.29 14.24 -10.68
N ALA A 175 2.30 15.13 -10.66
CA ALA A 175 1.96 15.91 -9.47
C ALA A 175 1.58 14.99 -8.30
N MET A 176 0.74 13.99 -8.56
CA MET A 176 0.32 12.99 -7.57
C MET A 176 1.49 12.20 -7.00
N ASN A 177 2.42 11.75 -7.87
CA ASN A 177 3.61 11.03 -7.44
C ASN A 177 4.59 11.90 -6.65
N ASN A 178 4.73 13.18 -6.97
CA ASN A 178 5.55 14.12 -6.20
C ASN A 178 5.00 14.28 -4.77
N ILE A 179 3.69 14.39 -4.63
CA ILE A 179 3.02 14.44 -3.32
C ILE A 179 3.24 13.13 -2.56
N ALA A 180 3.00 11.98 -3.20
CA ALA A 180 3.21 10.68 -2.59
C ALA A 180 4.66 10.48 -2.11
N GLN A 181 5.65 10.90 -2.91
CA GLN A 181 7.07 10.85 -2.55
C GLN A 181 7.41 11.74 -1.36
N HIS A 182 6.80 12.94 -1.26
CA HIS A 182 6.98 13.82 -0.10
C HIS A 182 6.58 13.11 1.20
N PHE A 183 5.37 12.56 1.27
CA PHE A 183 4.89 11.83 2.45
C PHE A 183 5.67 10.53 2.69
N ALA A 184 5.96 9.77 1.62
CA ALA A 184 6.75 8.54 1.72
C ALA A 184 8.15 8.80 2.30
N LEU A 185 8.84 9.83 1.80
CA LEU A 185 10.19 10.18 2.29
C LEU A 185 10.16 10.59 3.77
N ALA A 186 9.23 11.47 4.16
CA ALA A 186 9.08 11.89 5.55
C ALA A 186 8.82 10.67 6.47
N PHE A 187 7.90 9.78 6.06
CA PHE A 187 7.57 8.58 6.80
C PHE A 187 8.75 7.60 6.90
N LEU A 188 9.48 7.36 5.82
CA LEU A 188 10.65 6.48 5.82
C LEU A 188 11.81 7.06 6.63
N ASP A 189 12.12 8.34 6.51
CA ASP A 189 13.14 9.00 7.33
C ASP A 189 12.80 8.91 8.83
N ARG A 190 11.51 9.08 9.17
CA ARG A 190 11.02 8.94 10.53
C ARG A 190 11.26 7.55 11.10
N HIS A 191 10.91 6.50 10.34
CA HIS A 191 10.88 5.13 10.85
C HIS A 191 12.12 4.29 10.55
N LEU A 192 12.88 4.59 9.49
CA LEU A 192 14.14 3.91 9.17
C LEU A 192 15.35 4.60 9.77
N ARG A 193 15.31 5.95 9.84
CA ARG A 193 16.46 6.76 10.30
C ARG A 193 16.25 7.40 11.67
N GLY A 194 15.05 7.27 12.24
CA GLY A 194 14.72 7.83 13.55
C GLY A 194 14.62 9.37 13.57
N GLN A 195 14.43 10.02 12.42
CA GLN A 195 14.36 11.48 12.29
C GLN A 195 12.99 11.99 12.76
N THR A 196 12.89 12.34 14.05
CA THR A 196 11.62 12.78 14.67
C THR A 196 11.11 14.13 14.17
N ASP A 197 12.00 14.98 13.64
CA ASP A 197 11.63 16.26 13.01
C ASP A 197 10.76 16.07 11.75
N ARG A 198 10.75 14.88 11.17
CA ARG A 198 9.90 14.53 10.01
C ARG A 198 8.42 14.46 10.35
N ASP A 199 8.05 14.35 11.63
CA ASP A 199 6.66 14.38 12.07
C ASP A 199 5.95 15.68 11.66
N THR A 200 6.70 16.78 11.47
CA THR A 200 6.16 18.05 10.94
C THR A 200 5.64 18.00 9.51
N TRP A 201 6.06 16.98 8.74
CA TRP A 201 5.66 16.75 7.36
C TRP A 201 4.56 15.69 7.22
N LEU A 202 4.24 14.99 8.31
CA LEU A 202 3.20 13.96 8.37
C LEU A 202 1.94 14.54 9.02
N THR A 203 1.41 15.58 8.42
CA THR A 203 0.26 16.35 8.92
C THR A 203 -0.72 16.66 7.80
N ASP A 204 -1.88 17.22 8.16
CA ASP A 204 -2.90 17.73 7.24
C ASP A 204 -2.67 19.19 6.80
N ASP A 205 -1.48 19.75 7.04
CA ASP A 205 -1.09 21.06 6.53
C ASP A 205 -0.64 20.94 5.06
N PHE A 206 -1.58 21.12 4.14
CA PHE A 206 -1.34 21.02 2.70
C PHE A 206 -1.02 22.36 2.02
N LYS A 207 -0.38 23.31 2.74
CA LYS A 207 -0.07 24.65 2.18
C LYS A 207 0.78 24.58 0.89
N ASP A 208 1.63 23.57 0.77
CA ASP A 208 2.47 23.33 -0.40
C ASP A 208 1.75 22.54 -1.51
N PHE A 209 0.56 22.00 -1.21
CA PHE A 209 -0.28 21.20 -2.11
C PHE A 209 -1.74 21.68 -2.06
N PRO A 210 -2.03 22.92 -2.42
CA PRO A 210 -3.38 23.47 -2.29
C PRO A 210 -4.38 22.70 -3.18
N PRO A 211 -5.64 22.60 -2.75
CA PRO A 211 -6.69 22.04 -3.58
C PRO A 211 -6.83 22.79 -4.90
N GLU A 212 -7.04 22.06 -5.99
CA GLU A 212 -7.22 22.62 -7.32
C GLU A 212 -8.38 21.91 -8.06
N GLY A 213 -9.47 22.64 -8.28
CA GLY A 213 -10.67 22.09 -8.91
C GLY A 213 -11.27 20.94 -8.08
N ALA A 214 -11.36 19.76 -8.69
CA ALA A 214 -11.86 18.54 -8.03
C ALA A 214 -10.78 17.80 -7.21
N ARG A 215 -9.52 18.26 -7.23
CA ARG A 215 -8.39 17.65 -6.54
C ARG A 215 -8.25 18.20 -5.12
N GLY A 216 -7.94 17.34 -4.18
CA GLY A 216 -7.67 17.69 -2.80
C GLY A 216 -6.98 16.55 -2.07
N LEU A 217 -6.47 16.80 -0.89
CA LEU A 217 -5.82 15.81 -0.04
C LEU A 217 -6.50 15.74 1.31
N THR A 218 -6.52 14.57 1.93
CA THR A 218 -6.75 14.42 3.37
C THR A 218 -5.66 13.56 3.98
N PHE A 219 -5.29 13.86 5.22
CA PHE A 219 -4.31 13.08 5.96
C PHE A 219 -4.84 12.80 7.37
N GLU A 220 -4.93 11.53 7.70
CA GLU A 220 -5.45 11.07 8.98
C GLU A 220 -4.35 10.28 9.71
N SER A 221 -4.28 10.41 11.04
CA SER A 221 -3.31 9.70 11.88
C SER A 221 -3.99 9.10 13.10
N LEU A 222 -3.65 7.86 13.40
CA LEU A 222 -4.07 7.13 14.61
C LEU A 222 -2.84 6.43 15.22
N SER A 223 -2.76 6.43 16.53
CA SER A 223 -1.71 5.76 17.33
C SER A 223 -2.23 4.50 17.98
#